data_9c2f56199c06430163d266be1b77f342
#
_entry.id   9c2f56199c06430163d266be1b77f342
#
_cell.length_a   1.000
_cell.length_b   1.000
_cell.length_c   1.000
_cell.angle_alpha   90.00
_cell.angle_beta   90.00
_cell.angle_gamma   90.00
#
_symmetry.space_group_name_H-M   'P 1'
#
loop_
_entity.id
_entity.type
_entity.pdbx_description
1 polymer ?
#
loop_
_entity_poly.entity_id
_entity_poly.type
_entity_poly.pdbx_seq_one_letter_code
_entity_poly.pdbx_strand_id
1 'polypeptide(L)'
;MRVSIIKEDGTVVKDGVAYTDLDLSALPSEFHALQWDTDSGNLETKDSNNTPINAPVSDLSPYQFCLDAWHAAYDAEQAAIAAAAAADSAAEAAEGDTP
;
A
#
# COMPACT_ATOMS: atom_id res chain seq x y z
N MET A 1 1.32 13.16 4.80
CA MET A 1 1.18 11.80 4.23
C MET A 1 1.62 11.83 2.78
N ARG A 2 2.46 10.91 2.40
CA ARG A 2 2.90 10.74 1.01
C ARG A 2 2.43 9.38 0.51
N VAL A 3 1.77 9.35 -0.65
CA VAL A 3 1.20 8.13 -1.21
C VAL A 3 1.59 8.01 -2.68
N SER A 4 1.97 6.81 -3.10
CA SER A 4 2.16 6.46 -4.50
C SER A 4 1.31 5.22 -4.80
N ILE A 5 0.55 5.26 -5.88
CA ILE A 5 -0.30 4.15 -6.32
C ILE A 5 0.10 3.80 -7.74
N ILE A 6 0.47 2.54 -7.98
CA ILE A 6 0.84 2.02 -9.29
C ILE A 6 -0.07 0.84 -9.60
N LYS A 7 -1.03 1.02 -10.50
CA LYS A 7 -2.05 0.03 -10.78
C LYS A 7 -1.48 -1.26 -11.37
N GLU A 8 -0.55 -1.14 -12.31
CA GLU A 8 0.01 -2.28 -13.03
C GLU A 8 0.61 -3.33 -12.10
N ASP A 9 1.32 -2.88 -11.06
CA ASP A 9 1.98 -3.75 -10.09
C ASP A 9 1.13 -4.04 -8.86
N GLY A 10 -0.05 -3.44 -8.74
CA GLY A 10 -0.84 -3.51 -7.52
C GLY A 10 -0.11 -2.93 -6.32
N THR A 11 0.70 -1.90 -6.52
CA THR A 11 1.56 -1.33 -5.50
C THR A 11 0.95 -0.06 -4.92
N VAL A 12 0.91 0.01 -3.59
CA VAL A 12 0.62 1.23 -2.84
C VAL A 12 1.75 1.49 -1.87
N VAL A 13 2.34 2.68 -1.95
CA VAL A 13 3.36 3.15 -1.01
C VAL A 13 2.76 4.26 -0.17
N LYS A 14 2.84 4.13 1.14
CA LYS A 14 2.38 5.17 2.06
C LYS A 14 3.48 5.44 3.07
N ASP A 15 3.91 6.70 3.14
CA ASP A 15 4.95 7.16 4.07
C ASP A 15 6.19 6.28 4.05
N GLY A 16 6.61 5.87 2.84
CA GLY A 16 7.82 5.09 2.62
C GLY A 16 7.66 3.58 2.76
N VAL A 17 6.46 3.08 3.10
CA VAL A 17 6.19 1.64 3.24
C VAL A 17 5.37 1.16 2.06
N ALA A 18 5.91 0.18 1.32
CA ALA A 18 5.31 -0.35 0.09
C ALA A 18 4.72 -1.75 0.30
N TYR A 19 3.53 -1.96 -0.26
CA TYR A 19 2.95 -3.29 -0.41
C TYR A 19 2.59 -3.52 -1.87
N THR A 20 2.84 -4.71 -2.37
CA THR A 20 2.59 -5.12 -3.76
C THR A 20 1.49 -6.17 -3.82
N ASP A 21 1.05 -6.50 -5.03
CA ASP A 21 0.02 -7.52 -5.27
C ASP A 21 -1.31 -7.22 -4.59
N LEU A 22 -1.60 -5.94 -4.36
CA LEU A 22 -2.88 -5.50 -3.83
C LEU A 22 -3.94 -5.50 -4.94
N ASP A 23 -5.19 -5.72 -4.57
CA ASP A 23 -6.30 -5.67 -5.51
C ASP A 23 -6.68 -4.22 -5.81
N LEU A 24 -6.18 -3.69 -6.90
CA LEU A 24 -6.47 -2.34 -7.39
C LEU A 24 -7.37 -2.38 -8.66
N SER A 25 -8.09 -3.48 -8.87
CA SER A 25 -8.92 -3.69 -10.07
C SER A 25 -10.06 -2.69 -10.17
N ALA A 26 -10.49 -2.06 -9.08
CA ALA A 26 -11.52 -1.03 -9.09
C ALA A 26 -11.03 0.30 -9.68
N LEU A 27 -9.72 0.49 -9.87
CA LEU A 27 -9.19 1.66 -10.55
C LEU A 27 -9.61 1.65 -12.02
N PRO A 28 -9.86 2.85 -12.62
CA PRO A 28 -10.17 2.93 -14.05
C PRO A 28 -9.07 2.31 -14.92
N SER A 29 -9.43 1.79 -16.08
CA SER A 29 -8.48 1.13 -16.99
C SER A 29 -7.40 2.08 -17.50
N GLU A 30 -7.70 3.38 -17.60
CA GLU A 30 -6.74 4.42 -18.00
C GLU A 30 -5.81 4.85 -16.88
N PHE A 31 -6.12 4.50 -15.62
CA PHE A 31 -5.27 4.84 -14.48
C PHE A 31 -3.92 4.15 -14.62
N HIS A 32 -2.84 4.92 -14.51
CA HIS A 32 -1.48 4.38 -14.53
C HIS A 32 -0.81 4.53 -13.16
N ALA A 33 -0.69 5.75 -12.67
CA ALA A 33 -0.05 6.03 -11.39
C ALA A 33 -0.62 7.29 -10.74
N LEU A 34 -0.58 7.33 -9.41
CA LEU A 34 -0.91 8.51 -8.62
C LEU A 34 0.24 8.81 -7.68
N GLN A 35 0.66 10.06 -7.64
CA GLN A 35 1.62 10.58 -6.67
C GLN A 35 0.91 11.61 -5.82
N TRP A 36 0.90 11.41 -4.51
CA TRP A 36 0.24 12.29 -3.57
C TRP A 36 1.21 12.73 -2.48
N ASP A 37 1.16 14.02 -2.13
CA ASP A 37 1.95 14.56 -1.03
C ASP A 37 1.11 15.58 -0.26
N THR A 38 0.89 15.31 1.00
CA THR A 38 0.22 16.16 2.00
C THR A 38 -1.24 16.46 1.65
N ASP A 39 -1.51 17.34 0.70
CA ASP A 39 -2.85 17.81 0.35
C ASP A 39 -3.11 17.88 -1.15
N SER A 40 -2.15 17.49 -1.96
CA SER A 40 -2.29 17.51 -3.41
C SER A 40 -1.46 16.42 -4.07
N GLY A 41 -1.78 16.11 -5.30
CA GLY A 41 -1.06 15.09 -6.03
C GLY A 41 -1.16 15.26 -7.54
N ASN A 42 -0.61 14.29 -8.24
CA ASN A 42 -0.62 14.22 -9.69
C ASN A 42 -1.05 12.83 -10.13
N LEU A 43 -2.07 12.78 -10.98
CA LEU A 43 -2.57 11.54 -11.56
C LEU A 43 -2.01 11.38 -12.97
N GLU A 44 -1.36 10.26 -13.23
CA GLU A 44 -0.95 9.86 -14.56
C GLU A 44 -1.93 8.82 -15.12
N THR A 45 -2.53 9.15 -16.26
CA THR A 45 -3.38 8.23 -17.03
C THR A 45 -2.77 8.03 -18.41
N LYS A 46 -3.25 7.02 -19.12
CA LYS A 46 -2.85 6.77 -20.51
C LYS A 46 -4.08 6.78 -21.38
N ASP A 47 -3.98 7.47 -22.53
CA ASP A 47 -5.06 7.48 -23.53
C ASP A 47 -5.06 6.20 -24.38
N SER A 48 -5.97 6.12 -25.36
CA SER A 48 -6.08 4.96 -26.25
C SER A 48 -4.82 4.71 -27.09
N ASN A 49 -3.97 5.71 -27.26
CA ASN A 49 -2.69 5.62 -27.96
C ASN A 49 -1.53 5.32 -27.01
N ASN A 50 -1.81 5.01 -25.74
CA ASN A 50 -0.82 4.77 -24.71
C ASN A 50 0.05 6.02 -24.41
N THR A 51 -0.48 7.21 -24.66
CA THR A 51 0.18 8.48 -24.39
C THR A 51 -0.11 8.89 -22.93
N PRO A 52 0.92 9.17 -22.11
CA PRO A 52 0.71 9.59 -20.75
C PRO A 52 0.07 10.98 -20.66
N ILE A 53 -0.88 11.12 -19.76
CA ILE A 53 -1.58 12.37 -19.46
C ILE A 53 -1.48 12.59 -17.96
N ASN A 54 -1.01 13.78 -17.57
CA ASN A 54 -0.90 14.17 -16.16
C ASN A 54 -1.96 15.20 -15.81
N ALA A 55 -2.61 15.00 -14.67
CA ALA A 55 -3.61 15.92 -14.15
C ALA A 55 -3.42 16.13 -12.64
N PRO A 56 -3.63 17.36 -12.13
CA PRO A 56 -3.55 17.60 -10.71
C PRO A 56 -4.73 16.94 -9.97
N VAL A 57 -4.46 16.46 -8.75
CA VAL A 57 -5.44 15.84 -7.87
C VAL A 57 -5.41 16.59 -6.54
N SER A 58 -6.56 17.05 -6.07
CA SER A 58 -6.71 17.75 -4.80
C SER A 58 -7.56 16.97 -3.78
N ASP A 59 -8.08 15.80 -4.17
CA ASP A 59 -8.92 14.95 -3.34
C ASP A 59 -8.51 13.50 -3.50
N LEU A 60 -8.10 12.87 -2.41
CA LEU A 60 -7.67 11.47 -2.38
C LEU A 60 -8.83 10.49 -2.15
N SER A 61 -10.03 10.99 -1.82
CA SER A 61 -11.16 10.14 -1.45
C SER A 61 -11.57 9.13 -2.51
N PRO A 62 -11.49 9.40 -3.85
CA PRO A 62 -11.77 8.38 -4.87
C PRO A 62 -10.83 7.17 -4.81
N TYR A 63 -9.68 7.30 -4.15
CA TYR A 63 -8.65 6.27 -4.05
C TYR A 63 -8.54 5.70 -2.64
N GLN A 64 -9.52 5.98 -1.77
CA GLN A 64 -9.51 5.50 -0.39
C GLN A 64 -9.43 3.98 -0.31
N PHE A 65 -10.06 3.25 -1.23
CA PHE A 65 -9.99 1.79 -1.26
C PHE A 65 -8.55 1.27 -1.45
N CYS A 66 -7.70 2.01 -2.15
CA CYS A 66 -6.28 1.67 -2.28
C CYS A 66 -5.56 1.82 -0.94
N LEU A 67 -5.86 2.88 -0.20
CA LEU A 67 -5.33 3.09 1.15
C LEU A 67 -5.85 2.03 2.11
N ASP A 68 -7.12 1.64 1.99
CA ASP A 68 -7.71 0.58 2.80
C ASP A 68 -7.01 -0.76 2.55
N ALA A 69 -6.70 -1.07 1.29
CA ALA A 69 -5.93 -2.26 0.93
C ALA A 69 -4.52 -2.22 1.53
N TRP A 70 -3.87 -1.05 1.49
CA TRP A 70 -2.56 -0.86 2.13
C TRP A 70 -2.65 -1.07 3.64
N HIS A 71 -3.66 -0.49 4.29
CA HIS A 71 -3.86 -0.64 5.74
C HIS A 71 -4.12 -2.09 6.12
N ALA A 72 -4.91 -2.83 5.35
CA ALA A 72 -5.16 -4.24 5.61
C ALA A 72 -3.86 -5.06 5.51
N ALA A 73 -3.02 -4.80 4.51
CA ALA A 73 -1.72 -5.43 4.37
C ALA A 73 -0.78 -5.08 5.52
N TYR A 74 -0.76 -3.80 5.90
CA TYR A 74 0.04 -3.32 7.03
C TYR A 74 -0.37 -4.00 8.33
N ASP A 75 -1.66 -4.04 8.64
CA ASP A 75 -2.18 -4.66 9.85
C ASP A 75 -1.88 -6.16 9.89
N ALA A 76 -2.01 -6.85 8.75
CA ALA A 76 -1.69 -8.27 8.64
C ALA A 76 -0.20 -8.51 8.89
N GLU A 77 0.68 -7.66 8.36
CA GLU A 77 2.12 -7.77 8.59
C GLU A 77 2.47 -7.52 10.06
N GLN A 78 1.90 -6.49 10.69
CA GLN A 78 2.13 -6.20 12.09
C GLN A 78 1.63 -7.33 12.99
N ALA A 79 0.49 -7.93 12.67
CA ALA A 79 -0.03 -9.08 13.40
C ALA A 79 0.90 -10.30 13.23
N ALA A 80 1.46 -10.53 12.04
CA ALA A 80 2.40 -11.62 11.80
C ALA A 80 3.72 -11.40 12.58
N ILE A 81 4.23 -10.17 12.62
CA ILE A 81 5.43 -9.81 13.38
C ILE A 81 5.17 -10.02 14.87
N ALA A 82 4.03 -9.59 15.39
CA ALA A 82 3.69 -9.76 16.79
C ALA A 82 3.53 -11.25 17.16
N ALA A 83 2.93 -12.04 16.28
CA ALA A 83 2.79 -13.48 16.48
C ALA A 83 4.14 -14.20 16.48
N ALA A 84 5.04 -13.82 15.57
CA ALA A 84 6.39 -14.37 15.51
C ALA A 84 7.20 -14.00 16.77
N ALA A 85 7.12 -12.75 17.23
CA ALA A 85 7.78 -12.30 18.45
C ALA A 85 7.24 -13.02 19.68
N ALA A 86 5.92 -13.25 19.77
CA ALA A 86 5.32 -13.99 20.86
C ALA A 86 5.75 -15.46 20.85
N ALA A 87 5.86 -16.08 19.67
CA ALA A 87 6.34 -17.47 19.53
C ALA A 87 7.81 -17.58 19.96
N ASP A 88 8.66 -16.63 19.57
CA ASP A 88 10.07 -16.60 19.96
C ASP A 88 10.21 -16.40 21.47
N SER A 89 9.44 -15.53 22.07
CA SER A 89 9.46 -15.32 23.52
C SER A 89 9.01 -16.56 24.28
N ALA A 90 7.98 -17.26 23.77
CA ALA A 90 7.50 -18.51 24.36
C ALA A 90 8.57 -19.62 24.26
N ALA A 91 9.25 -19.72 23.11
CA ALA A 91 10.31 -20.69 22.92
C ALA A 91 11.52 -20.40 23.85
N GLU A 92 11.91 -19.16 23.99
CA GLU A 92 12.97 -18.75 24.92
C GLU A 92 12.61 -19.06 26.36
N ALA A 93 11.39 -18.78 26.77
CA ALA A 93 10.91 -19.08 28.12
C ALA A 93 10.93 -20.58 28.41
N ALA A 94 10.54 -21.42 27.42
CA ALA A 94 10.58 -22.87 27.55
C ALA A 94 12.02 -23.40 27.65
N GLU A 95 12.95 -22.84 26.89
CA GLU A 95 14.37 -23.19 26.99
C GLU A 95 14.99 -22.74 28.31
N GLY A 96 14.60 -21.57 28.79
CA GLY A 96 15.07 -21.03 30.05
C GLY A 96 14.64 -21.82 31.26
N ASP A 97 13.52 -22.55 31.20
CA ASP A 97 13.04 -23.42 32.24
C ASP A 97 13.74 -24.78 32.28
N THR A 98 14.55 -25.09 31.30
CA THR A 98 15.31 -26.36 31.27
C THR A 98 16.53 -26.25 32.18
N PRO A 99 16.62 -27.02 33.23
CA PRO A 99 17.76 -26.98 34.14
C PRO A 99 19.06 -27.43 33.47
#